data_a891110cb6b83f6a71f89c3ef38953a9
#
_entry.id   a891110cb6b83f6a71f89c3ef38953a9
#
_cell.length_a   1.000
_cell.length_b   1.000
_cell.length_c   1.000
_cell.angle_alpha   90.00
_cell.angle_beta   90.00
_cell.angle_gamma   90.00
#
_symmetry.space_group_name_H-M   'P 1'
#
loop_
_entity.id
_entity.type
_entity.pdbx_description
1 polymer ?
#
loop_
_entity_poly.entity_id
_entity_poly.type
_entity_poly.pdbx_seq_one_letter_code
_entity_poly.pdbx_strand_id
1 'polypeptide(L)'
;VVARHGGTVYTRVLARLLELAQVVPMMERWLQQLVVNDAYCVNTALPEEGLGVGLSEAARGSLGHWVQTRRGRIVNYQIVAPTTWNFSPRDAAGTPGALEQALVGAPVLDGETTPIAVQHIVRSFDPCMVCTVH
;
A
#
# COMPACT_ATOMS: atom_id res chain seq x y z
N VAL A 1 11.55 16.92 2.45
CA VAL A 1 10.84 17.21 1.19
C VAL A 1 9.36 17.42 1.47
N VAL A 2 8.64 16.48 2.06
CA VAL A 2 7.19 16.58 2.34
C VAL A 2 6.86 17.78 3.27
N ALA A 3 7.63 18.01 4.31
CA ALA A 3 7.45 19.15 5.19
C ALA A 3 7.49 20.52 4.46
N ARG A 4 8.20 20.59 3.33
CA ARG A 4 8.35 21.81 2.52
C ARG A 4 7.35 21.90 1.37
N HIS A 5 6.97 20.79 0.76
CA HIS A 5 6.18 20.75 -0.48
C HIS A 5 4.80 20.08 -0.31
N GLY A 6 4.49 19.57 0.88
CA GLY A 6 3.26 18.81 1.12
C GLY A 6 3.19 17.48 0.37
N GLY A 7 2.01 16.86 0.37
CA GLY A 7 1.72 15.61 -0.34
C GLY A 7 1.31 15.84 -1.78
N THR A 8 2.27 16.10 -2.68
CA THR A 8 2.04 16.40 -4.10
C THR A 8 2.42 15.23 -5.01
N VAL A 9 2.08 15.29 -6.30
CA VAL A 9 2.56 14.35 -7.33
C VAL A 9 4.09 14.23 -7.29
N TYR A 10 4.79 15.36 -7.23
CA TYR A 10 6.25 15.40 -7.15
C TYR A 10 6.79 14.63 -5.94
N THR A 11 6.25 14.90 -4.76
CA THR A 11 6.75 14.27 -3.54
C THR A 11 6.46 12.77 -3.48
N ARG A 12 5.34 12.30 -4.02
CA ARG A 12 5.02 10.87 -4.13
C ARG A 12 5.95 10.15 -5.10
N VAL A 13 6.22 10.74 -6.27
CA VAL A 13 7.17 10.17 -7.25
C VAL A 13 8.58 10.15 -6.69
N LEU A 14 9.03 11.26 -6.09
CA LEU A 14 10.35 11.34 -5.49
C LEU A 14 10.53 10.31 -4.35
N ALA A 15 9.51 10.08 -3.52
CA ALA A 15 9.58 9.07 -2.47
C ALA A 15 9.85 7.68 -3.03
N ARG A 16 9.21 7.27 -4.13
CA ARG A 16 9.47 5.98 -4.79
C ARG A 16 10.87 5.87 -5.37
N LEU A 17 11.38 6.94 -5.96
CA LEU A 17 12.77 6.96 -6.46
C LEU A 17 13.79 6.80 -5.31
N LEU A 18 13.53 7.44 -4.17
CA LEU A 18 14.37 7.29 -2.99
C LEU A 18 14.27 5.88 -2.40
N GLU A 19 13.08 5.29 -2.40
CA GLU A 19 12.87 3.90 -1.97
C GLU A 19 13.67 2.94 -2.83
N LEU A 20 13.62 3.07 -4.16
CA LEU A 20 14.46 2.28 -5.07
C LEU A 20 15.95 2.41 -4.76
N ALA A 21 16.42 3.64 -4.53
CA ALA A 21 17.81 3.91 -4.19
C ALA A 21 18.24 3.27 -2.86
N GLN A 22 17.30 3.01 -1.94
CA GLN A 22 17.55 2.33 -0.67
C GLN A 22 17.42 0.81 -0.79
N VAL A 23 16.41 0.32 -1.49
CA VAL A 23 16.10 -1.12 -1.57
C VAL A 23 17.18 -1.88 -2.34
N VAL A 24 17.71 -1.32 -3.44
CA VAL A 24 18.74 -2.00 -4.24
C VAL A 24 19.99 -2.35 -3.42
N PRO A 25 20.62 -1.43 -2.67
CA PRO A 25 21.73 -1.78 -1.78
C PRO A 25 21.34 -2.70 -0.61
N MET A 26 20.06 -2.65 -0.18
CA MET A 26 19.56 -3.58 0.84
C MET A 26 19.48 -5.00 0.30
N MET A 27 19.03 -5.18 -0.96
CA MET A 27 18.99 -6.50 -1.62
C MET A 27 20.38 -7.15 -1.66
N GLU A 28 21.43 -6.40 -1.97
CA GLU A 28 22.81 -6.90 -1.94
C GLU A 28 23.20 -7.39 -0.55
N ARG A 29 22.85 -6.63 0.50
CA ARG A 29 23.13 -7.01 1.89
C ARG A 29 22.33 -8.25 2.31
N TRP A 30 21.05 -8.35 1.94
CA TRP A 30 20.23 -9.53 2.23
C TRP A 30 20.76 -10.77 1.53
N LEU A 31 21.21 -10.64 0.28
CA LEU A 31 21.85 -11.75 -0.44
C LEU A 31 23.08 -12.30 0.28
N GLN A 32 23.91 -11.42 0.86
CA GLN A 32 25.08 -11.81 1.64
C GLN A 32 24.73 -12.47 2.98
N GLN A 33 23.53 -12.25 3.50
CA GLN A 33 23.03 -12.82 4.76
C GLN A 33 22.34 -14.16 4.57
N LEU A 34 22.07 -14.59 3.34
CA LEU A 34 21.43 -15.87 3.06
C LEU A 34 22.34 -17.02 3.48
N VAL A 35 21.79 -17.92 4.27
CA VAL A 35 22.44 -19.16 4.67
C VAL A 35 21.93 -20.29 3.78
N VAL A 36 22.85 -20.94 3.08
CA VAL A 36 22.51 -22.06 2.19
C VAL A 36 21.96 -23.21 3.03
N ASN A 37 20.83 -23.78 2.61
CA ASN A 37 20.08 -24.84 3.30
C ASN A 37 19.40 -24.44 4.61
N ASP A 38 19.32 -23.16 4.93
CA ASP A 38 18.47 -22.71 6.03
C ASP A 38 16.98 -22.87 5.70
N ALA A 39 16.14 -22.95 6.73
CA ALA A 39 14.70 -23.12 6.54
C ALA A 39 14.10 -21.88 5.85
N TYR A 40 13.51 -22.08 4.67
CA TYR A 40 12.86 -21.01 3.90
C TYR A 40 11.44 -20.70 4.37
N CYS A 41 10.85 -21.57 5.16
CA CYS A 41 9.54 -21.34 5.76
C CYS A 41 9.41 -22.06 7.11
N VAL A 42 8.53 -21.53 7.94
CA VAL A 42 8.16 -22.14 9.22
C VAL A 42 6.74 -22.69 9.09
N ASN A 43 6.62 -24.02 9.20
CA ASN A 43 5.33 -24.70 9.19
C ASN A 43 4.81 -24.86 10.62
N THR A 44 3.72 -24.18 10.92
CA THR A 44 3.03 -24.29 12.20
C THR A 44 1.57 -24.71 11.97
N ALA A 45 1.02 -25.51 12.90
CA ALA A 45 -0.40 -25.80 12.89
C ALA A 45 -1.20 -24.53 13.23
N LEU A 46 -2.38 -24.38 12.65
CA LEU A 46 -3.30 -23.33 13.05
C LEU A 46 -3.73 -23.56 14.50
N PRO A 47 -3.76 -22.51 15.34
CA PRO A 47 -4.28 -22.64 16.71
C PRO A 47 -5.77 -22.98 16.69
N GLU A 48 -6.21 -23.76 17.67
CA GLU A 48 -7.62 -24.09 17.87
C GLU A 48 -8.47 -22.83 17.98
N GLU A 49 -8.02 -21.83 18.73
CA GLU A 49 -8.61 -20.51 18.82
C GLU A 49 -7.50 -19.45 18.80
N GLY A 50 -7.70 -18.39 18.05
CA GLY A 50 -6.72 -17.32 17.98
C GLY A 50 -7.14 -16.16 17.11
N LEU A 51 -6.50 -15.03 17.37
CA LEU A 51 -6.52 -13.83 16.54
C LEU A 51 -5.09 -13.51 16.14
N GLY A 52 -4.82 -13.49 14.84
CA GLY A 52 -3.51 -13.14 14.27
C GLY A 52 -3.60 -11.82 13.53
N VAL A 53 -2.53 -11.02 13.65
CA VAL A 53 -2.34 -9.79 12.87
C VAL A 53 -0.96 -9.84 12.24
N GLY A 54 -0.90 -9.71 10.91
CA GLY A 54 0.34 -9.57 10.15
C GLY A 54 0.37 -8.22 9.45
N LEU A 55 1.40 -7.44 9.70
CA LEU A 55 1.62 -6.15 9.05
C LEU A 55 2.93 -6.18 8.29
N SER A 56 2.93 -5.67 7.07
CA SER A 56 4.12 -5.61 6.22
C SER A 56 4.05 -4.38 5.31
N GLU A 57 5.20 -3.89 4.91
CA GLU A 57 5.28 -2.91 3.82
C GLU A 57 5.38 -3.63 2.49
N ALA A 58 4.49 -3.27 1.57
CA ALA A 58 4.50 -3.72 0.19
C ALA A 58 4.97 -2.58 -0.73
N ALA A 59 5.21 -2.87 -1.99
CA ALA A 59 5.73 -1.91 -2.96
C ALA A 59 4.91 -0.59 -3.09
N ARG A 60 3.63 -0.60 -2.66
CA ARG A 60 2.72 0.54 -2.77
C ARG A 60 2.25 1.08 -1.42
N GLY A 61 2.80 0.57 -0.33
CA GLY A 61 2.49 0.98 1.05
C GLY A 61 2.13 -0.18 1.96
N SER A 62 1.45 0.12 3.05
CA SER A 62 1.17 -0.84 4.12
C SER A 62 0.14 -1.89 3.72
N LEU A 63 0.48 -3.15 3.96
CA LEU A 63 -0.37 -4.32 3.82
C LEU A 63 -0.69 -4.88 5.19
N GLY A 64 -1.96 -5.09 5.48
CA GLY A 64 -2.41 -5.69 6.73
C GLY A 64 -3.25 -6.94 6.50
N HIS A 65 -3.00 -7.95 7.32
CA HIS A 65 -3.75 -9.19 7.37
C HIS A 65 -4.28 -9.41 8.78
N TRP A 66 -5.56 -9.67 8.92
CA TRP A 66 -6.22 -10.05 10.17
C TRP A 66 -6.89 -11.39 9.98
N VAL A 67 -6.56 -12.35 10.82
CA VAL A 67 -7.11 -13.71 10.76
C VAL A 67 -7.66 -14.11 12.11
N GLN A 68 -8.84 -14.71 12.11
CA GLN A 68 -9.43 -15.32 13.29
C GLN A 68 -9.62 -16.80 13.03
N THR A 69 -9.16 -17.62 13.99
CA THR A 69 -9.36 -19.08 13.95
C THR A 69 -10.28 -19.53 15.05
N ARG A 70 -11.05 -20.58 14.77
CA ARG A 70 -11.88 -21.30 15.74
C ARG A 70 -11.95 -22.77 15.35
N ARG A 71 -11.70 -23.66 16.31
CA ARG A 71 -11.65 -25.11 16.10
C ARG A 71 -10.68 -25.50 14.95
N GLY A 72 -9.49 -24.92 14.95
CA GLY A 72 -8.47 -25.17 13.93
C GLY A 72 -8.81 -24.71 12.51
N ARG A 73 -9.84 -23.88 12.34
CA ARG A 73 -10.26 -23.33 11.03
C ARG A 73 -10.30 -21.83 11.05
N ILE A 74 -10.00 -21.23 9.91
CA ILE A 74 -10.17 -19.79 9.70
C ILE A 74 -11.67 -19.48 9.63
N VAL A 75 -12.16 -18.63 10.53
CA VAL A 75 -13.56 -18.19 10.56
C VAL A 75 -13.72 -16.75 10.07
N ASN A 76 -12.66 -15.96 10.12
CA ASN A 76 -12.63 -14.62 9.52
C ASN A 76 -11.20 -14.32 9.02
N TYR A 77 -11.12 -13.73 7.84
CA TYR A 77 -9.87 -13.29 7.27
C TYR A 77 -10.08 -11.99 6.51
N GLN A 78 -9.41 -10.95 6.94
CA GLN A 78 -9.46 -9.64 6.30
C GLN A 78 -8.08 -9.25 5.82
N ILE A 79 -8.02 -8.78 4.58
CA ILE A 79 -6.83 -8.21 3.96
C ILE A 79 -7.13 -6.75 3.67
N VAL A 80 -6.21 -5.88 4.05
CA VAL A 80 -6.25 -4.46 3.71
C VAL A 80 -4.98 -4.13 2.94
N ALA A 81 -5.13 -4.02 1.62
CA ALA A 81 -4.03 -3.72 0.71
C ALA A 81 -3.68 -2.22 0.71
N PRO A 82 -2.48 -1.83 0.27
CA PRO A 82 -2.08 -0.43 0.15
C PRO A 82 -3.09 0.43 -0.63
N THR A 83 -3.63 -0.09 -1.71
CA THR A 83 -4.64 0.60 -2.52
C THR A 83 -5.95 0.79 -1.76
N THR A 84 -6.31 -0.12 -0.86
CA THR A 84 -7.49 0.04 0.01
C THR A 84 -7.37 1.28 0.89
N TRP A 85 -6.18 1.54 1.46
CA TRP A 85 -5.92 2.76 2.22
C TRP A 85 -5.92 4.01 1.34
N ASN A 86 -5.17 3.97 0.23
CA ASN A 86 -4.92 5.12 -0.63
C ASN A 86 -6.15 5.58 -1.39
N PHE A 87 -7.06 4.66 -1.74
CA PHE A 87 -8.27 4.90 -2.52
C PHE A 87 -9.55 4.76 -1.69
N SER A 88 -9.43 4.70 -0.36
CA SER A 88 -10.61 4.66 0.49
C SER A 88 -11.49 5.91 0.28
N PRO A 89 -12.81 5.77 0.29
CA PRO A 89 -13.72 6.90 0.28
C PRO A 89 -13.63 7.66 1.61
N ARG A 90 -14.30 8.80 1.67
CA ARG A 90 -14.46 9.53 2.93
C ARG A 90 -15.13 8.67 4.00
N ASP A 91 -14.78 8.94 5.23
CA ASP A 91 -15.31 8.24 6.39
C ASP A 91 -16.74 8.69 6.75
N ALA A 92 -17.32 8.06 7.77
CA ALA A 92 -18.64 8.41 8.26
C ALA A 92 -18.75 9.83 8.85
N ALA A 93 -17.63 10.44 9.25
CA ALA A 93 -17.55 11.81 9.71
C ALA A 93 -17.39 12.82 8.55
N GLY A 94 -17.29 12.34 7.31
CA GLY A 94 -17.11 13.16 6.12
C GLY A 94 -15.67 13.55 5.83
N THR A 95 -14.68 12.99 6.54
CA THR A 95 -13.26 13.23 6.27
C THR A 95 -12.87 12.56 4.95
N PRO A 96 -12.34 13.30 3.96
CA PRO A 96 -11.96 12.73 2.68
C PRO A 96 -10.87 11.66 2.82
N GLY A 97 -10.95 10.62 1.98
CA GLY A 97 -9.85 9.68 1.81
C GLY A 97 -8.62 10.33 1.17
N ALA A 98 -7.48 9.64 1.19
CA ALA A 98 -6.20 10.19 0.77
C ALA A 98 -6.22 10.70 -0.69
N LEU A 99 -6.77 9.92 -1.61
CA LEU A 99 -6.91 10.33 -3.01
C LEU A 99 -7.95 11.45 -3.17
N GLU A 100 -9.11 11.36 -2.51
CA GLU A 100 -10.13 12.40 -2.55
C GLU A 100 -9.54 13.75 -2.13
N GLN A 101 -8.80 13.77 -1.01
CA GLN A 101 -8.15 14.98 -0.52
C GLN A 101 -7.12 15.54 -1.50
N ALA A 102 -6.36 14.66 -2.17
CA ALA A 102 -5.37 15.07 -3.16
C ALA A 102 -5.98 15.64 -4.45
N LEU A 103 -7.24 15.30 -4.74
CA LEU A 103 -7.96 15.81 -5.90
C LEU A 103 -8.62 17.17 -5.65
N VAL A 104 -8.75 17.59 -4.39
CA VAL A 104 -9.33 18.89 -4.07
C VAL A 104 -8.49 20.01 -4.68
N GLY A 105 -9.13 20.84 -5.51
CA GLY A 105 -8.45 21.95 -6.19
C GLY A 105 -7.57 21.54 -7.38
N ALA A 106 -7.66 20.30 -7.85
CA ALA A 106 -6.97 19.88 -9.07
C ALA A 106 -7.46 20.73 -10.26
N PRO A 107 -6.56 21.32 -11.06
CA PRO A 107 -6.98 22.14 -12.20
C PRO A 107 -7.63 21.27 -13.29
N VAL A 108 -8.74 21.76 -13.81
CA VAL A 108 -9.43 21.23 -14.99
C VAL A 108 -9.60 22.39 -15.96
N LEU A 109 -9.10 22.22 -17.17
CA LEU A 109 -9.18 23.26 -18.19
C LEU A 109 -10.52 23.20 -18.93
N ASP A 110 -10.98 24.34 -19.45
CA ASP A 110 -12.22 24.43 -20.23
C ASP A 110 -12.13 23.50 -21.45
N GLY A 111 -13.17 22.65 -21.61
CA GLY A 111 -13.25 21.68 -22.69
C GLY A 111 -12.40 20.42 -22.53
N GLU A 112 -11.70 20.27 -21.41
CA GLU A 112 -10.90 19.08 -21.12
C GLU A 112 -11.78 17.91 -20.65
N THR A 113 -11.97 16.90 -21.50
CA THR A 113 -12.79 15.72 -21.19
C THR A 113 -12.05 14.68 -20.32
N THR A 114 -10.73 14.70 -20.37
CA THR A 114 -9.83 13.82 -19.58
C THR A 114 -8.75 14.67 -18.92
N PRO A 115 -9.04 15.29 -17.78
CA PRO A 115 -8.13 16.22 -17.12
C PRO A 115 -6.79 15.60 -16.79
N ILE A 116 -5.70 16.12 -17.39
CA ILE A 116 -4.34 15.59 -17.26
C ILE A 116 -3.87 15.70 -15.81
N ALA A 117 -4.16 16.82 -15.15
CA ALA A 117 -3.78 17.02 -13.75
C ALA A 117 -4.40 15.95 -12.82
N VAL A 118 -5.69 15.63 -13.03
CA VAL A 118 -6.40 14.57 -12.31
C VAL A 118 -5.71 13.22 -12.56
N GLN A 119 -5.41 12.89 -13.83
CA GLN A 119 -4.71 11.64 -14.15
C GLN A 119 -3.35 11.56 -13.48
N HIS A 120 -2.56 12.64 -13.46
CA HIS A 120 -1.26 12.66 -12.78
C HIS A 120 -1.40 12.46 -11.27
N ILE A 121 -2.40 13.06 -10.63
CA ILE A 121 -2.68 12.85 -9.22
C ILE A 121 -3.00 11.39 -8.96
N VAL A 122 -3.97 10.79 -9.66
CA VAL A 122 -4.37 9.40 -9.50
C VAL A 122 -3.20 8.44 -9.72
N ARG A 123 -2.46 8.60 -10.83
CA ARG A 123 -1.31 7.76 -11.14
C ARG A 123 -0.19 7.90 -10.11
N SER A 124 -0.04 9.06 -9.48
CA SER A 124 0.97 9.27 -8.45
C SER A 124 0.71 8.47 -7.17
N PHE A 125 -0.50 7.99 -6.94
CA PHE A 125 -0.82 7.05 -5.86
C PHE A 125 -0.51 5.59 -6.23
N ASP A 126 -0.14 5.32 -7.47
CA ASP A 126 0.24 4.00 -7.99
C ASP A 126 -0.82 2.92 -7.67
N PRO A 127 -2.04 3.03 -8.24
CA PRO A 127 -3.08 2.03 -7.98
C PRO A 127 -2.61 0.64 -8.39
N CYS A 128 -2.79 -0.32 -7.49
CA CYS A 128 -2.43 -1.71 -7.73
C CYS A 128 -3.41 -2.34 -8.72
N MET A 129 -2.98 -2.62 -9.94
CA MET A 129 -3.83 -3.23 -10.98
C MET A 129 -4.33 -4.61 -10.56
N VAL A 130 -3.50 -5.41 -9.86
CA VAL A 130 -3.90 -6.73 -9.33
C VAL A 130 -5.01 -6.60 -8.29
N CYS A 131 -5.05 -5.52 -7.51
CA CYS A 131 -6.09 -5.28 -6.52
C CYS A 131 -7.41 -4.76 -7.14
N THR A 132 -7.40 -4.35 -8.40
CA THR A 132 -8.56 -3.76 -9.09
C THR A 132 -9.20 -4.72 -10.11
N VAL A 133 -8.54 -5.82 -10.43
CA VAL A 133 -9.04 -6.86 -11.36
C VAL A 133 -9.48 -8.07 -10.54
N HIS A 134 -10.74 -8.12 -10.19
CA HIS A 134 -11.39 -9.26 -9.54
C HIS A 134 -12.62 -9.68 -10.34
#